data_b8788c69a28d3e75d29a6269d7c41913
#
_entry.id   b8788c69a28d3e75d29a6269d7c41913
#
_cell.length_a   1.000
_cell.length_b   1.000
_cell.length_c   1.000
_cell.angle_alpha   90.00
_cell.angle_beta   90.00
_cell.angle_gamma   90.00
#
_symmetry.space_group_name_H-M   'P 1'
#
loop_
_entity.id
_entity.type
_entity.pdbx_description
1 polymer ?
#
loop_
_entity_poly.entity_id
_entity_poly.type
_entity_poly.pdbx_seq_one_letter_code
_entity_poly.pdbx_strand_id
1 'polypeptide(L)'
;FAMTSHLPHLVSYALIDSIRLSSSNVEDNAGGGLKEFLRLSGSNSEMWSEIFTLNRVDLIKALAGLQISINNLLELITESKEIPDVFNHLEILKDELDEIKSFKEENF
;
A
#
# COMPACT_ATOMS: atom_id res chain seq x y z
N PHE A 1 4.64 9.90 -11.04
CA PHE A 1 3.29 9.37 -10.81
C PHE A 1 3.27 7.89 -10.43
N ALA A 2 4.33 7.12 -10.78
CA ALA A 2 4.36 5.69 -10.45
C ALA A 2 4.24 5.43 -8.94
N MET A 3 5.00 6.15 -8.12
CA MET A 3 5.00 5.95 -6.66
C MET A 3 3.81 6.57 -5.95
N THR A 4 3.37 7.73 -6.40
CA THR A 4 2.40 8.52 -5.64
C THR A 4 0.96 8.31 -6.06
N SER A 5 0.73 7.88 -7.29
CA SER A 5 -0.62 7.68 -7.83
C SER A 5 -0.85 6.25 -8.32
N HIS A 6 0.03 5.73 -9.17
CA HIS A 6 -0.18 4.44 -9.81
C HIS A 6 0.09 3.27 -8.89
N LEU A 7 1.14 3.34 -8.06
CA LEU A 7 1.47 2.27 -7.13
C LEU A 7 0.37 2.01 -6.10
N PRO A 8 -0.18 3.04 -5.42
CA PRO A 8 -1.29 2.79 -4.50
C PRO A 8 -2.47 2.08 -5.14
N HIS A 9 -2.76 2.39 -6.40
CA HIS A 9 -3.85 1.73 -7.12
C HIS A 9 -3.56 0.25 -7.39
N LEU A 10 -2.33 -0.07 -7.82
CA LEU A 10 -1.90 -1.46 -7.98
C LEU A 10 -1.93 -2.23 -6.67
N VAL A 11 -1.50 -1.60 -5.58
CA VAL A 11 -1.52 -2.21 -4.24
C VAL A 11 -2.95 -2.55 -3.83
N SER A 12 -3.93 -1.71 -4.20
CA SER A 12 -5.33 -2.00 -3.89
C SER A 12 -5.78 -3.30 -4.53
N TYR A 13 -5.40 -3.57 -5.77
CA TYR A 13 -5.71 -4.82 -6.45
C TYR A 13 -5.00 -6.01 -5.79
N ALA A 14 -3.72 -5.86 -5.47
CA ALA A 14 -2.95 -6.92 -4.83
C ALA A 14 -3.50 -7.28 -3.46
N LEU A 15 -3.90 -6.29 -2.68
CA LEU A 15 -4.50 -6.50 -1.36
C LEU A 15 -5.82 -7.24 -1.48
N ILE A 16 -6.70 -6.82 -2.38
CA ILE A 16 -7.99 -7.48 -2.62
C ILE A 16 -7.76 -8.94 -3.03
N ASP A 17 -6.82 -9.18 -3.94
CA ASP A 17 -6.51 -10.53 -4.38
C ASP A 17 -6.00 -11.40 -3.23
N SER A 18 -5.10 -10.88 -2.42
CA SER A 18 -4.56 -11.56 -1.24
C SER A 18 -5.66 -11.95 -0.24
N ILE A 19 -6.55 -11.02 0.04
CA ILE A 19 -7.66 -11.25 0.97
C ILE A 19 -8.62 -12.29 0.42
N ARG A 20 -8.94 -12.20 -0.86
CA ARG A 20 -9.83 -13.16 -1.52
C ARG A 20 -9.30 -14.58 -1.43
N LEU A 21 -7.98 -14.76 -1.57
CA LEU A 21 -7.35 -16.08 -1.51
C LEU A 21 -7.27 -16.64 -0.08
N SER A 22 -7.24 -15.77 0.92
CA SER A 22 -6.97 -16.18 2.30
C SER A 22 -8.21 -16.42 3.17
N SER A 23 -9.36 -15.83 2.82
CA SER A 23 -10.55 -15.87 3.68
C SER A 23 -11.84 -15.97 2.90
N SER A 24 -12.82 -16.61 3.51
CA SER A 24 -14.16 -16.80 2.96
C SER A 24 -15.17 -15.72 3.39
N ASN A 25 -14.90 -14.97 4.46
CA ASN A 25 -15.85 -14.04 5.06
C ASN A 25 -15.35 -12.59 5.11
N VAL A 26 -14.70 -12.16 4.03
CA VAL A 26 -14.14 -10.81 3.94
C VAL A 26 -15.22 -9.73 4.03
N GLU A 27 -16.37 -9.97 3.41
CA GLU A 27 -17.47 -9.00 3.34
C GLU A 27 -18.04 -8.66 4.71
N ASP A 28 -18.14 -9.64 5.59
CA ASP A 28 -18.69 -9.47 6.94
C ASP A 28 -17.73 -8.76 7.88
N ASN A 29 -16.44 -8.75 7.55
CA ASN A 29 -15.38 -8.23 8.40
C ASN A 29 -14.67 -7.01 7.81
N ALA A 30 -15.24 -6.39 6.80
CA ALA A 30 -14.63 -5.25 6.15
C ALA A 30 -14.62 -4.02 7.05
N GLY A 31 -13.44 -3.62 7.51
CA GLY A 31 -13.23 -2.37 8.24
C GLY A 31 -13.04 -1.18 7.30
N GLY A 32 -12.87 0.02 7.89
CA GLY A 32 -12.70 1.26 7.13
C GLY A 32 -11.51 1.25 6.19
N GLY A 33 -10.38 0.64 6.61
CA GLY A 33 -9.20 0.52 5.77
C GLY A 33 -9.44 -0.32 4.52
N LEU A 34 -10.09 -1.46 4.68
CA LEU A 34 -10.42 -2.33 3.54
C LEU A 34 -11.41 -1.64 2.60
N LYS A 35 -12.39 -0.93 3.13
CA LYS A 35 -13.36 -0.19 2.30
C LYS A 35 -12.67 0.83 1.41
N GLU A 36 -11.65 1.51 1.93
CA GLU A 36 -10.90 2.49 1.15
C GLU A 36 -10.14 1.83 -0.01
N PHE A 37 -9.51 0.68 0.22
CA PHE A 37 -8.86 -0.07 -0.85
C PHE A 37 -9.86 -0.60 -1.88
N LEU A 38 -11.03 -1.04 -1.45
CA LEU A 38 -12.11 -1.44 -2.35
C LEU A 38 -12.55 -0.29 -3.24
N ARG A 39 -12.66 0.90 -2.67
CA ARG A 39 -13.00 2.10 -3.43
C ARG A 39 -11.95 2.40 -4.51
N LEU A 40 -10.67 2.30 -4.16
CA LEU A 40 -9.58 2.52 -5.11
C LEU A 40 -9.62 1.51 -6.25
N SER A 41 -9.84 0.22 -5.93
CA SER A 41 -9.86 -0.83 -6.95
C SER A 41 -11.09 -0.80 -7.85
N GLY A 42 -12.14 -0.09 -7.45
CA GLY A 42 -13.38 0.05 -8.21
C GLY A 42 -13.31 0.99 -9.40
N SER A 43 -12.17 1.57 -9.70
CA SER A 43 -11.98 2.48 -10.81
C SER A 43 -11.97 1.74 -12.16
N ASN A 44 -12.06 2.50 -13.26
CA ASN A 44 -12.07 1.94 -14.62
C ASN A 44 -10.81 1.11 -14.91
N SER A 45 -10.97 -0.19 -15.01
CA SER A 45 -9.86 -1.13 -15.21
C SER A 45 -9.17 -0.99 -16.57
N GLU A 46 -9.94 -0.63 -17.61
CA GLU A 46 -9.38 -0.43 -18.94
C GLU A 46 -8.43 0.77 -18.98
N MET A 47 -8.85 1.87 -18.39
CA MET A 47 -8.02 3.07 -18.29
C MET A 47 -6.75 2.78 -17.51
N TRP A 48 -6.84 2.10 -16.37
CA TRP A 48 -5.69 1.78 -15.54
C TRP A 48 -4.76 0.77 -16.20
N SER A 49 -5.30 -0.16 -16.98
CA SER A 49 -4.51 -1.09 -17.75
C SER A 49 -3.60 -0.36 -18.74
N GLU A 50 -4.12 0.66 -19.43
CA GLU A 50 -3.33 1.49 -20.33
C GLU A 50 -2.27 2.30 -19.59
N ILE A 51 -2.62 2.90 -18.46
CA ILE A 51 -1.67 3.65 -17.62
C ILE A 51 -0.52 2.76 -17.15
N PHE A 52 -0.83 1.55 -16.70
CA PHE A 52 0.18 0.61 -16.25
C PHE A 52 1.10 0.16 -17.39
N THR A 53 0.56 -0.05 -18.57
CA THR A 53 1.34 -0.41 -19.75
C THR A 53 2.32 0.70 -20.12
N LEU A 54 1.88 1.96 -20.12
CA LEU A 54 2.72 3.10 -20.46
C LEU A 54 3.82 3.35 -19.43
N ASN A 55 3.59 3.02 -18.16
CA ASN A 55 4.54 3.23 -17.06
C ASN A 55 5.18 1.94 -16.55
N ARG A 56 5.21 0.92 -17.37
CA ARG A 56 5.62 -0.42 -16.99
C ARG A 56 6.95 -0.49 -16.26
N VAL A 57 7.98 0.15 -16.79
CA VAL A 57 9.34 0.08 -16.21
C VAL A 57 9.36 0.70 -14.82
N ASP A 58 8.78 1.88 -14.67
CA ASP A 58 8.75 2.59 -13.40
C ASP A 58 7.88 1.85 -12.37
N LEU A 59 6.79 1.24 -12.81
CA LEU A 59 5.92 0.46 -11.93
C LEU A 59 6.58 -0.82 -11.44
N ILE A 60 7.35 -1.49 -12.30
CA ILE A 60 8.11 -2.68 -11.90
C ILE A 60 9.10 -2.31 -10.79
N LYS A 61 9.82 -1.20 -10.94
CA LYS A 61 10.75 -0.72 -9.92
C LYS A 61 10.03 -0.37 -8.63
N ALA A 62 8.90 0.32 -8.72
CA ALA A 62 8.11 0.71 -7.56
C ALA A 62 7.58 -0.50 -6.80
N LEU A 63 7.06 -1.50 -7.51
CA LEU A 63 6.58 -2.75 -6.90
C LEU A 63 7.71 -3.54 -6.25
N ALA A 64 8.88 -3.61 -6.90
CA ALA A 64 10.04 -4.28 -6.32
C ALA A 64 10.47 -3.61 -5.01
N GLY A 65 10.48 -2.28 -4.97
CA GLY A 65 10.76 -1.52 -3.75
C GLY A 65 9.74 -1.79 -2.66
N LEU A 66 8.47 -1.85 -3.03
CA LEU A 66 7.41 -2.17 -2.07
C LEU A 66 7.56 -3.58 -1.50
N GLN A 67 7.95 -4.55 -2.32
CA GLN A 67 8.20 -5.92 -1.85
C GLN A 67 9.30 -5.96 -0.80
N ILE A 68 10.36 -5.18 -0.98
CA ILE A 68 11.44 -5.06 0.00
C ILE A 68 10.91 -4.49 1.32
N SER A 69 10.11 -3.44 1.25
CA SER A 69 9.51 -2.82 2.43
C SER A 69 8.56 -3.78 3.16
N ILE A 70 7.77 -4.54 2.44
CA ILE A 70 6.88 -5.55 3.02
C ILE A 70 7.69 -6.64 3.71
N ASN A 71 8.78 -7.10 3.08
CA ASN A 71 9.65 -8.11 3.68
C ASN A 71 10.32 -7.58 4.95
N ASN A 72 10.72 -6.32 4.97
CA ASN A 72 11.29 -5.69 6.17
C ASN A 72 10.27 -5.65 7.32
N LEU A 73 9.02 -5.31 7.02
CA LEU A 73 7.95 -5.34 8.02
C LEU A 73 7.69 -6.76 8.51
N LEU A 74 7.69 -7.73 7.61
CA LEU A 74 7.50 -9.13 7.96
C LEU A 74 8.59 -9.61 8.91
N GLU A 75 9.85 -9.30 8.63
CA GLU A 75 10.98 -9.62 9.50
C GLU A 75 10.83 -8.96 10.87
N LEU A 76 10.50 -7.67 10.87
CA LEU A 76 10.32 -6.91 12.10
C LEU A 76 9.25 -7.54 13.00
N ILE A 77 8.11 -7.88 12.44
CA ILE A 77 6.98 -8.48 13.18
C ILE A 77 7.33 -9.89 13.64
N THR A 78 8.00 -10.67 12.79
CA THR A 78 8.34 -12.06 13.07
C THR A 78 9.44 -12.19 14.13
N GLU A 79 10.48 -11.37 14.02
CA GLU A 79 11.69 -11.46 14.85
C GLU A 79 11.64 -10.61 16.12
N SER A 80 10.81 -9.57 16.15
CA SER A 80 10.68 -8.72 17.33
C SER A 80 10.08 -9.50 18.48
N LYS A 81 10.87 -9.67 19.51
CA LYS A 81 10.42 -10.31 20.74
C LYS A 81 9.71 -9.32 21.65
N GLU A 82 9.88 -8.02 21.37
CA GLU A 82 9.31 -6.94 22.18
C GLU A 82 8.51 -5.99 21.30
N ILE A 83 7.31 -5.71 21.71
CA ILE A 83 6.39 -4.79 21.05
C ILE A 83 6.96 -3.37 20.88
N PRO A 84 7.75 -2.83 21.85
CA PRO A 84 8.32 -1.48 21.69
C PRO A 84 9.15 -1.27 20.43
N ASP A 85 9.87 -2.28 19.94
CA ASP A 85 10.68 -2.14 18.72
C ASP A 85 9.80 -1.90 17.49
N VAL A 86 8.71 -2.65 17.38
CA VAL A 86 7.73 -2.47 16.30
C VAL A 86 7.08 -1.10 16.39
N PHE A 87 6.73 -0.70 17.60
CA PHE A 87 6.06 0.58 17.85
C PHE A 87 6.95 1.76 17.44
N ASN A 88 8.24 1.73 17.79
CA ASN A 88 9.18 2.77 17.42
C ASN A 88 9.32 2.90 15.90
N HIS A 89 9.37 1.78 15.20
CA HIS A 89 9.44 1.78 13.74
C HIS A 89 8.19 2.44 13.13
N LEU A 90 7.02 2.11 13.63
CA LEU A 90 5.76 2.69 13.16
C LEU A 90 5.68 4.19 13.44
N GLU A 91 6.23 4.66 14.56
CA GLU A 91 6.29 6.10 14.87
C GLU A 91 7.17 6.85 13.87
N ILE A 92 8.31 6.29 13.49
CA ILE A 92 9.18 6.89 12.49
C ILE A 92 8.42 7.02 11.16
N LEU A 93 7.72 5.98 10.75
CA LEU A 93 6.93 6.01 9.52
C LEU A 93 5.81 7.04 9.59
N LYS A 94 5.18 7.18 10.75
CA LYS A 94 4.14 8.19 10.97
C LYS A 94 4.69 9.60 10.84
N ASP A 95 5.85 9.87 11.42
CA ASP A 95 6.49 11.18 11.34
C ASP A 95 6.83 11.55 9.90
N GLU A 96 7.34 10.60 9.13
CA GLU A 96 7.60 10.80 7.71
C GLU A 96 6.32 11.08 6.93
N LEU A 97 5.23 10.39 7.26
CA LEU A 97 3.93 10.62 6.65
C LEU A 97 3.41 12.03 6.94
N ASP A 98 3.59 12.51 8.17
CA ASP A 98 3.18 13.85 8.57
C ASP A 98 3.97 14.91 7.80
N GLU A 99 5.26 14.69 7.56
CA GLU A 99 6.08 15.56 6.71
C GLU A 99 5.55 15.61 5.28
N ILE A 100 5.17 14.47 4.71
CA ILE A 100 4.58 14.40 3.37
C ILE A 100 3.27 15.17 3.30
N LYS A 101 2.43 15.06 4.31
CA LYS A 101 1.16 15.79 4.40
C LYS A 101 1.39 17.29 4.47
N SER A 102 2.35 17.73 5.29
CA SER A 102 2.71 19.14 5.41
C SER A 102 3.22 19.69 4.09
N PHE A 103 4.08 18.96 3.40
CA PHE A 103 4.58 19.31 2.09
C PHE A 103 3.43 19.50 1.09
N LYS A 104 2.47 18.58 1.09
CA LYS A 104 1.31 18.63 0.20
C LYS A 104 0.43 19.85 0.48
N GLU A 105 0.19 20.16 1.73
CA GLU A 105 -0.61 21.31 2.15
C GLU A 105 0.04 22.63 1.75
N GLU A 106 1.37 22.72 1.84
CA GLU A 106 2.11 23.94 1.48
C GLU A 106 2.22 24.15 -0.03
N ASN A 107 2.25 23.08 -0.83
CA ASN A 107 2.57 23.14 -2.25
C ASN A 107 1.37 22.86 -3.17
N PHE A 108 0.26 22.49 -2.63
CA PHE A 108 -0.98 22.19 -3.36
C PHE A 108 -2.18 22.86 -2.71
#